data_821a63af33b6d91fd1ac1d3bd145394c
#
_entry.id   821a63af33b6d91fd1ac1d3bd145394c
#
_cell.length_a   1.000
_cell.length_b   1.000
_cell.length_c   1.000
_cell.angle_alpha   90.00
_cell.angle_beta   90.00
_cell.angle_gamma   90.00
#
_symmetry.space_group_name_H-M   'P 1'
#
loop_
_entity.id
_entity.type
_entity.pdbx_description
1 polymer ?
#
loop_
_entity_poly.entity_id
_entity_poly.type
_entity_poly.pdbx_seq_one_letter_code
_entity_poly.pdbx_strand_id
1 'polypeptide(L)'
;MQVYKVKRNQNIFDVAVSTHGSIEGIFDLLINNPDLSFHSQLKEDEEIYWDEEFIIYDSIVNTLQSEHIVPANGERHVYHKSTTASLRCVVYISPKEASIALQMAGDGNLIVDWGDNSDLETITLSPTLQKYVHFFDNYTDERSIKLYGDFNLKTWELSSINGLIMPTMPLVVDEIISDKNNLSLQGLFLCKGTYLVKLADMSLSSLAPIQDMSLSNLELRNIDYTEDTVINDYLIYIAKHNNQRRNCKVILDTQPSGTYKEPLKDSNGNYVITTGMEAIYVITHE
;
A
#
# COMPACT_ATOMS: atom_id res chain seq x y z
N MET A 1 36.49 26.89 9.70
CA MET A 1 35.34 26.16 9.15
C MET A 1 35.36 24.73 9.71
N GLN A 2 34.31 24.29 10.31
CA GLN A 2 34.11 22.98 10.96
C GLN A 2 33.13 22.14 10.16
N VAL A 3 33.08 20.84 10.47
CA VAL A 3 32.13 19.90 9.85
C VAL A 3 31.23 19.31 10.93
N TYR A 4 29.94 19.45 10.75
CA TYR A 4 28.92 18.80 11.56
C TYR A 4 28.35 17.60 10.80
N LYS A 5 28.27 16.44 11.44
CA LYS A 5 27.57 15.28 10.90
C LYS A 5 26.14 15.25 11.42
N VAL A 6 25.21 15.36 10.49
CA VAL A 6 23.77 15.35 10.77
C VAL A 6 23.42 14.09 11.55
N LYS A 7 22.68 14.26 12.64
CA LYS A 7 22.16 13.17 13.44
C LYS A 7 20.76 12.78 12.96
N ARG A 8 20.35 11.59 13.31
CA ARG A 8 19.03 11.07 12.95
C ARG A 8 17.91 12.04 13.35
N ASN A 9 16.98 12.29 12.44
CA ASN A 9 15.80 13.16 12.59
C ASN A 9 16.10 14.66 12.77
N GLN A 10 17.27 15.14 12.40
CA GLN A 10 17.57 16.56 12.38
C GLN A 10 17.17 17.20 11.04
N ASN A 11 16.67 18.42 11.13
CA ASN A 11 16.56 19.33 10.01
C ASN A 11 17.64 20.44 10.12
N ILE A 12 17.67 21.36 9.16
CA ILE A 12 18.69 22.44 9.13
C ILE A 12 18.60 23.36 10.35
N PHE A 13 17.40 23.56 10.94
CA PHE A 13 17.23 24.38 12.15
C PHE A 13 17.80 23.66 13.38
N ASP A 14 17.62 22.33 13.47
CA ASP A 14 18.21 21.53 14.54
C ASP A 14 19.74 21.53 14.48
N VAL A 15 20.31 21.51 13.26
CA VAL A 15 21.75 21.64 13.06
C VAL A 15 22.23 23.04 13.50
N ALA A 16 21.49 24.09 13.13
CA ALA A 16 21.81 25.45 13.56
C ALA A 16 21.83 25.60 15.10
N VAL A 17 20.81 25.03 15.78
CA VAL A 17 20.82 25.03 17.26
C VAL A 17 21.97 24.21 17.83
N SER A 18 22.32 23.09 17.21
CA SER A 18 23.42 22.23 17.66
C SER A 18 24.80 22.87 17.50
N THR A 19 24.98 23.66 16.46
CA THR A 19 26.28 24.27 16.10
C THR A 19 26.43 25.70 16.61
N HIS A 20 25.38 26.50 16.58
CA HIS A 20 25.41 27.93 16.91
C HIS A 20 24.63 28.28 18.20
N GLY A 21 23.91 27.33 18.79
CA GLY A 21 23.06 27.55 19.96
C GLY A 21 21.78 28.36 19.66
N SER A 22 21.51 28.64 18.40
CA SER A 22 20.33 29.40 17.95
C SER A 22 19.95 29.04 16.54
N ILE A 23 18.63 29.17 16.24
CA ILE A 23 18.13 28.98 14.88
C ILE A 23 18.63 29.99 13.86
N GLU A 24 19.03 31.21 14.32
CA GLU A 24 19.62 32.21 13.45
C GLU A 24 20.97 31.78 12.86
N GLY A 25 21.64 30.78 13.44
CA GLY A 25 22.83 30.15 12.88
C GLY A 25 22.61 29.50 11.50
N ILE A 26 21.33 29.35 11.08
CA ILE A 26 21.02 28.83 9.76
C ILE A 26 21.60 29.66 8.62
N PHE A 27 21.79 30.95 8.81
CA PHE A 27 22.39 31.82 7.78
C PHE A 27 23.86 31.47 7.53
N ASP A 28 24.62 31.12 8.56
CA ASP A 28 25.99 30.63 8.40
C ASP A 28 26.01 29.28 7.67
N LEU A 29 25.10 28.37 8.05
CA LEU A 29 24.98 27.08 7.37
C LEU A 29 24.67 27.23 5.88
N LEU A 30 23.72 28.10 5.50
CA LEU A 30 23.36 28.33 4.09
C LEU A 30 24.49 29.00 3.29
N ILE A 31 25.27 29.88 3.92
CA ILE A 31 26.44 30.54 3.27
C ILE A 31 27.52 29.49 2.98
N ASN A 32 27.80 28.61 3.93
CA ASN A 32 28.86 27.61 3.81
C ASN A 32 28.47 26.35 3.05
N ASN A 33 27.14 26.14 2.76
CA ASN A 33 26.59 25.02 2.01
C ASN A 33 25.60 25.53 0.95
N PRO A 34 26.08 26.01 -0.21
CA PRO A 34 25.23 26.69 -1.21
C PRO A 34 24.12 25.83 -1.80
N ASP A 35 24.24 24.50 -1.72
CA ASP A 35 23.24 23.56 -2.19
C ASP A 35 22.06 23.37 -1.21
N LEU A 36 22.16 23.93 0.00
CA LEU A 36 21.11 23.85 1.01
C LEU A 36 20.12 25.01 0.92
N SER A 37 18.91 24.76 1.39
CA SER A 37 17.83 25.74 1.53
C SER A 37 17.11 25.54 2.86
N PHE A 38 16.20 26.46 3.23
CA PHE A 38 15.32 26.30 4.41
C PHE A 38 14.47 25.05 4.40
N HIS A 39 14.22 24.47 3.22
CA HIS A 39 13.40 23.28 3.02
C HIS A 39 14.22 22.04 2.66
N SER A 40 15.55 22.11 2.74
CA SER A 40 16.41 20.96 2.44
C SER A 40 16.17 19.84 3.45
N GLN A 41 15.99 18.64 2.93
CA GLN A 41 15.91 17.41 3.72
C GLN A 41 17.32 16.88 3.93
N LEU A 42 17.78 16.92 5.17
CA LEU A 42 19.10 16.42 5.55
C LEU A 42 19.04 14.91 5.79
N LYS A 43 20.12 14.22 5.44
CA LYS A 43 20.29 12.78 5.68
C LYS A 43 21.18 12.54 6.89
N GLU A 44 20.93 11.46 7.62
CA GLU A 44 21.85 11.02 8.66
C GLU A 44 23.27 10.85 8.09
N ASP A 45 24.27 11.28 8.85
CA ASP A 45 25.69 11.33 8.48
C ASP A 45 26.05 12.28 7.32
N GLU A 46 25.13 13.09 6.83
CA GLU A 46 25.43 14.17 5.88
C GLU A 46 26.36 15.21 6.54
N GLU A 47 27.35 15.67 5.80
CA GLU A 47 28.33 16.62 6.29
C GLU A 47 27.90 18.06 5.99
N ILE A 48 27.72 18.86 7.03
CA ILE A 48 27.33 20.28 6.95
C ILE A 48 28.49 21.12 7.43
N TYR A 49 28.95 22.06 6.60
CA TYR A 49 30.04 23.00 6.92
C TYR A 49 29.49 24.19 7.68
N TRP A 50 30.22 24.61 8.73
CA TRP A 50 29.83 25.73 9.56
C TRP A 50 31.08 26.45 10.12
N ASP A 51 30.92 27.70 10.59
CA ASP A 51 32.00 28.47 11.14
C ASP A 51 31.79 28.70 12.64
N GLU A 52 32.77 28.27 13.46
CA GLU A 52 32.73 28.41 14.93
C GLU A 52 32.82 29.86 15.40
N GLU A 53 33.31 30.78 14.55
CA GLU A 53 33.34 32.21 14.89
C GLU A 53 31.94 32.83 14.93
N PHE A 54 30.93 32.15 14.35
CA PHE A 54 29.54 32.60 14.33
C PHE A 54 28.66 31.95 15.39
N ILE A 55 29.22 31.28 16.40
CA ILE A 55 28.45 30.78 17.53
C ILE A 55 27.70 31.93 18.20
N ILE A 56 26.38 31.82 18.32
CA ILE A 56 25.51 32.87 18.88
C ILE A 56 25.38 32.72 20.39
N TYR A 57 25.17 31.47 20.85
CA TYR A 57 25.04 31.15 22.28
C TYR A 57 25.91 29.94 22.67
N ASP A 58 27.17 30.23 23.05
CA ASP A 58 28.12 29.24 23.54
C ASP A 58 27.57 28.38 24.68
N SER A 59 26.81 28.98 25.60
CA SER A 59 26.26 28.27 26.74
C SER A 59 25.28 27.17 26.31
N ILE A 60 24.49 27.41 25.26
CA ILE A 60 23.56 26.42 24.72
C ILE A 60 24.33 25.30 24.04
N VAL A 61 25.28 25.62 23.15
CA VAL A 61 26.13 24.63 22.47
C VAL A 61 26.83 23.72 23.47
N ASN A 62 27.47 24.33 24.49
CA ASN A 62 28.18 23.59 25.54
C ASN A 62 27.27 22.72 26.38
N THR A 63 26.05 23.19 26.69
CA THR A 63 25.08 22.38 27.41
C THR A 63 24.61 21.18 26.56
N LEU A 64 24.28 21.39 25.27
CA LEU A 64 23.90 20.30 24.38
C LEU A 64 24.99 19.23 24.27
N GLN A 65 26.25 19.65 24.17
CA GLN A 65 27.37 18.72 24.08
C GLN A 65 27.65 17.99 25.40
N SER A 66 27.64 18.69 26.54
CA SER A 66 27.94 18.07 27.85
C SER A 66 26.86 17.09 28.31
N GLU A 67 25.59 17.39 28.02
CA GLU A 67 24.45 16.56 28.39
C GLU A 67 24.09 15.53 27.29
N HIS A 68 24.86 15.50 26.19
CA HIS A 68 24.61 14.63 25.03
C HIS A 68 23.21 14.81 24.43
N ILE A 69 22.66 16.02 24.47
CA ILE A 69 21.36 16.35 23.91
C ILE A 69 21.52 16.62 22.42
N VAL A 70 20.71 15.97 21.61
CA VAL A 70 20.64 16.18 20.17
C VAL A 70 19.33 16.85 19.84
N PRO A 71 19.32 18.16 19.49
CA PRO A 71 18.11 18.82 19.02
C PRO A 71 17.54 18.08 17.80
N ALA A 72 16.28 17.74 17.84
CA ALA A 72 15.50 17.20 16.74
C ALA A 72 14.05 17.63 16.96
N ASN A 73 13.47 18.32 15.99
CA ASN A 73 12.13 18.90 16.14
C ASN A 73 10.98 17.88 16.11
N GLY A 74 11.30 16.60 15.96
CA GLY A 74 10.31 15.54 15.81
C GLY A 74 9.72 15.43 14.40
N GLU A 75 10.08 16.34 13.48
CA GLU A 75 9.82 16.16 12.06
C GLU A 75 10.69 14.99 11.55
N ARG A 76 10.02 13.89 11.25
CA ARG A 76 10.69 12.70 10.77
C ARG A 76 10.52 12.62 9.27
N HIS A 77 11.54 13.01 8.53
CA HIS A 77 11.57 12.85 7.10
C HIS A 77 11.72 11.36 6.76
N VAL A 78 10.88 10.89 5.84
CA VAL A 78 11.02 9.53 5.31
C VAL A 78 12.04 9.57 4.18
N TYR A 79 13.21 9.01 4.41
CA TYR A 79 14.26 8.94 3.39
C TYR A 79 13.97 7.84 2.38
N HIS A 80 14.32 8.13 1.13
CA HIS A 80 14.26 7.12 0.08
C HIS A 80 15.26 6.00 0.35
N LYS A 81 14.76 4.78 0.47
CA LYS A 81 15.57 3.59 0.62
C LYS A 81 15.77 2.94 -0.74
N SER A 82 17.00 2.52 -1.03
CA SER A 82 17.32 1.84 -2.28
C SER A 82 17.57 0.35 -2.05
N THR A 83 17.08 -0.46 -2.97
CA THR A 83 17.36 -1.89 -3.05
C THR A 83 17.54 -2.29 -4.51
N THR A 84 18.32 -3.35 -4.77
CA THR A 84 18.46 -3.92 -6.11
C THR A 84 17.29 -4.85 -6.47
N ALA A 85 16.44 -5.18 -5.50
CA ALA A 85 15.28 -6.03 -5.70
C ALA A 85 14.19 -5.28 -6.49
N SER A 86 13.45 -6.01 -7.33
CA SER A 86 12.36 -5.44 -8.13
C SER A 86 11.18 -5.06 -7.25
N LEU A 87 10.62 -3.86 -7.46
CA LEU A 87 9.37 -3.44 -6.83
C LEU A 87 8.21 -4.27 -7.41
N ARG A 88 7.50 -4.99 -6.56
CA ARG A 88 6.39 -5.87 -6.94
C ARG A 88 5.03 -5.26 -6.65
N CYS A 89 4.91 -4.53 -5.55
CA CYS A 89 3.64 -3.98 -5.13
C CYS A 89 3.84 -2.74 -4.25
N VAL A 90 2.90 -1.80 -4.32
CA VAL A 90 2.78 -0.67 -3.39
C VAL A 90 1.43 -0.76 -2.70
N VAL A 91 1.42 -0.61 -1.39
CA VAL A 91 0.22 -0.55 -0.55
C VAL A 91 0.08 0.88 -0.02
N TYR A 92 -0.96 1.57 -0.45
CA TYR A 92 -1.28 2.92 0.01
C TYR A 92 -2.31 2.84 1.12
N ILE A 93 -2.00 3.42 2.26
CA ILE A 93 -2.89 3.48 3.43
C ILE A 93 -3.01 4.91 3.95
N SER A 94 -3.96 5.14 4.85
CA SER A 94 -4.08 6.42 5.51
C SER A 94 -2.80 6.75 6.30
N PRO A 95 -2.26 7.98 6.18
CA PRO A 95 -1.10 8.41 6.96
C PRO A 95 -1.38 8.45 8.47
N LYS A 96 -2.65 8.39 8.89
CA LYS A 96 -3.07 8.39 10.30
C LYS A 96 -3.01 7.01 10.95
N GLU A 97 -2.83 5.95 10.16
CA GLU A 97 -2.68 4.60 10.71
C GLU A 97 -1.38 4.52 11.54
N ALA A 98 -1.52 4.06 12.77
CA ALA A 98 -0.38 3.90 13.68
C ALA A 98 0.38 2.59 13.44
N SER A 99 -0.24 1.62 12.80
CA SER A 99 0.33 0.31 12.49
C SER A 99 -0.34 -0.34 11.30
N ILE A 100 0.31 -1.32 10.72
CA ILE A 100 -0.26 -2.20 9.70
C ILE A 100 0.08 -3.67 10.03
N ALA A 101 -0.75 -4.57 9.55
CA ALA A 101 -0.45 -5.98 9.54
C ALA A 101 -0.54 -6.52 8.11
N LEU A 102 0.58 -7.02 7.58
CA LEU A 102 0.59 -7.80 6.36
C LEU A 102 0.37 -9.28 6.71
N GLN A 103 -0.69 -9.87 6.17
CA GLN A 103 -1.04 -11.27 6.45
C GLN A 103 -0.91 -12.07 5.15
N MET A 104 0.09 -12.93 5.09
CA MET A 104 0.47 -13.63 3.86
C MET A 104 0.94 -15.05 4.13
N ALA A 105 0.62 -15.95 3.20
CA ALA A 105 1.29 -17.25 3.03
C ALA A 105 1.87 -17.30 1.63
N GLY A 106 3.01 -17.97 1.45
CA GLY A 106 3.64 -18.07 0.15
C GLY A 106 5.04 -18.66 0.20
N ASP A 107 5.81 -18.37 -0.82
CA ASP A 107 7.21 -18.73 -0.95
C ASP A 107 8.04 -17.56 -1.49
N GLY A 108 9.34 -17.62 -1.24
CA GLY A 108 10.30 -16.60 -1.66
C GLY A 108 10.65 -15.60 -0.58
N ASN A 109 11.41 -14.57 -0.97
CA ASN A 109 11.87 -13.51 -0.09
C ASN A 109 11.23 -12.17 -0.46
N LEU A 110 10.58 -11.58 0.53
CA LEU A 110 9.95 -10.28 0.47
C LEU A 110 10.81 -9.27 1.21
N ILE A 111 11.13 -8.15 0.58
CA ILE A 111 11.75 -6.99 1.22
C ILE A 111 10.69 -5.91 1.35
N VAL A 112 10.46 -5.44 2.55
CA VAL A 112 9.44 -4.44 2.87
C VAL A 112 10.10 -3.11 3.21
N ASP A 113 9.69 -2.06 2.50
CA ASP A 113 9.86 -0.68 2.91
C ASP A 113 8.52 -0.22 3.51
N TRP A 114 8.50 -0.04 4.82
CA TRP A 114 7.28 0.30 5.54
C TRP A 114 6.78 1.74 5.32
N GLY A 115 7.54 2.55 4.57
CA GLY A 115 7.18 3.94 4.29
C GLY A 115 7.35 4.86 5.50
N ASP A 116 8.23 4.50 6.40
CA ASP A 116 8.69 5.29 7.56
C ASP A 116 10.22 5.28 7.63
N ASN A 117 10.84 5.69 8.75
CA ASN A 117 12.29 5.71 8.91
C ASN A 117 12.91 4.38 9.35
N SER A 118 12.12 3.31 9.50
CA SER A 118 12.66 1.98 9.78
C SER A 118 13.47 1.44 8.60
N ASP A 119 14.42 0.58 8.87
CA ASP A 119 15.22 -0.07 7.83
C ASP A 119 14.36 -0.99 6.95
N LEU A 120 14.89 -1.35 5.77
CA LEU A 120 14.27 -2.37 4.94
C LEU A 120 14.25 -3.70 5.70
N GLU A 121 13.07 -4.30 5.81
CA GLU A 121 12.89 -5.59 6.46
C GLU A 121 12.84 -6.71 5.44
N THR A 122 13.63 -7.76 5.63
CA THR A 122 13.57 -8.96 4.79
C THR A 122 12.77 -10.05 5.48
N ILE A 123 11.71 -10.48 4.81
CA ILE A 123 10.80 -11.52 5.29
C ILE A 123 10.90 -12.73 4.36
N THR A 124 11.24 -13.89 4.88
CA THR A 124 11.08 -15.16 4.16
C THR A 124 9.66 -15.64 4.37
N LEU A 125 8.90 -15.77 3.29
CA LEU A 125 7.50 -16.19 3.36
C LEU A 125 7.37 -17.64 3.82
N SER A 126 6.33 -17.91 4.60
CA SER A 126 5.95 -19.24 5.06
C SER A 126 4.82 -19.80 4.18
N PRO A 127 4.78 -21.11 3.90
CA PRO A 127 3.66 -21.74 3.21
C PRO A 127 2.34 -21.70 4.00
N THR A 128 2.40 -21.37 5.31
CA THR A 128 1.25 -21.14 6.19
C THR A 128 1.07 -19.67 6.47
N LEU A 129 -0.18 -19.22 6.59
CA LEU A 129 -0.51 -17.82 6.83
C LEU A 129 0.20 -17.28 8.07
N GLN A 130 0.97 -16.22 7.87
CA GLN A 130 1.70 -15.49 8.92
C GLN A 130 1.22 -14.06 8.95
N LYS A 131 1.35 -13.43 10.12
CA LYS A 131 1.02 -12.03 10.35
C LYS A 131 2.28 -11.25 10.70
N TYR A 132 2.65 -10.30 9.84
CA TYR A 132 3.79 -9.40 10.01
C TYR A 132 3.24 -8.03 10.41
N VAL A 133 3.54 -7.60 11.64
CA VAL A 133 3.01 -6.36 12.21
C VAL A 133 4.10 -5.32 12.26
N HIS A 134 3.82 -4.14 11.75
CA HIS A 134 4.71 -2.99 11.85
C HIS A 134 3.99 -1.82 12.52
N PHE A 135 4.68 -1.17 13.45
CA PHE A 135 4.24 0.07 14.09
C PHE A 135 5.05 1.23 13.51
N PHE A 136 4.34 2.18 12.94
CA PHE A 136 5.00 3.31 12.31
C PHE A 136 5.63 4.24 13.33
N ASP A 137 6.83 4.68 13.07
CA ASP A 137 7.62 5.51 13.97
C ASP A 137 7.45 7.01 13.71
N ASN A 138 6.73 7.41 12.66
CA ASN A 138 6.57 8.79 12.26
C ASN A 138 5.15 9.11 11.76
N TYR A 139 4.84 10.40 11.77
CA TYR A 139 3.72 10.98 11.02
C TYR A 139 4.23 11.44 9.64
N THR A 140 3.45 11.23 8.61
CA THR A 140 3.72 11.65 7.22
C THR A 140 2.41 12.09 6.56
N ASP A 141 2.47 12.91 5.52
CA ASP A 141 1.30 13.33 4.75
C ASP A 141 0.78 12.22 3.84
N GLU A 142 1.66 11.35 3.38
CA GLU A 142 1.33 10.18 2.56
C GLU A 142 2.07 8.96 3.07
N ARG A 143 1.40 7.81 3.09
CA ARG A 143 2.03 6.55 3.49
C ARG A 143 1.89 5.49 2.40
N SER A 144 3.03 5.04 1.92
CA SER A 144 3.12 3.97 0.93
C SER A 144 4.12 2.90 1.39
N ILE A 145 3.63 1.67 1.53
CA ILE A 145 4.46 0.52 1.87
C ILE A 145 4.84 -0.15 0.56
N LYS A 146 6.14 -0.40 0.36
CA LYS A 146 6.64 -0.98 -0.88
C LYS A 146 7.14 -2.39 -0.65
N LEU A 147 6.70 -3.30 -1.48
CA LEU A 147 7.03 -4.72 -1.44
C LEU A 147 7.95 -5.04 -2.62
N TYR A 148 9.18 -5.42 -2.31
CA TYR A 148 10.19 -5.78 -3.29
C TYR A 148 10.57 -7.25 -3.19
N GLY A 149 11.20 -7.78 -4.22
CA GLY A 149 11.79 -9.12 -4.19
C GLY A 149 11.18 -10.08 -5.19
N ASP A 150 11.52 -11.36 -5.01
CA ASP A 150 10.96 -12.45 -5.81
C ASP A 150 10.19 -13.40 -4.88
N PHE A 151 8.87 -13.31 -4.98
CA PHE A 151 7.95 -14.07 -4.15
C PHE A 151 6.64 -14.34 -4.88
N ASN A 152 5.97 -15.41 -4.46
CA ASN A 152 4.63 -15.77 -4.86
C ASN A 152 3.75 -15.91 -3.62
N LEU A 153 2.49 -15.48 -3.72
CA LEU A 153 1.54 -15.56 -2.62
C LEU A 153 0.57 -16.71 -2.84
N LYS A 154 0.52 -17.62 -1.89
CA LYS A 154 -0.52 -18.63 -1.80
C LYS A 154 -1.81 -18.01 -1.26
N THR A 155 -1.72 -17.28 -0.16
CA THR A 155 -2.85 -16.58 0.45
C THR A 155 -2.44 -15.15 0.77
N TRP A 156 -3.22 -14.20 0.32
CA TRP A 156 -3.11 -12.80 0.71
C TRP A 156 -4.37 -12.40 1.48
N GLU A 157 -4.22 -12.25 2.77
CA GLU A 157 -5.30 -11.84 3.68
C GLU A 157 -5.20 -10.33 3.89
N LEU A 158 -6.20 -9.59 3.45
CA LEU A 158 -6.18 -8.14 3.28
C LEU A 158 -7.04 -7.39 4.30
N SER A 159 -7.71 -8.09 5.23
CA SER A 159 -8.69 -7.49 6.16
C SER A 159 -8.11 -6.40 7.07
N SER A 160 -6.80 -6.37 7.25
CA SER A 160 -6.11 -5.34 8.02
C SER A 160 -5.67 -4.13 7.19
N ILE A 161 -5.98 -4.09 5.89
CA ILE A 161 -5.53 -3.04 4.96
C ILE A 161 -6.72 -2.16 4.57
N ASN A 162 -6.70 -0.90 5.03
CA ASN A 162 -7.64 0.14 4.60
C ASN A 162 -6.94 1.03 3.58
N GLY A 163 -7.24 0.84 2.30
CA GLY A 163 -6.57 1.63 1.26
C GLY A 163 -6.54 0.97 -0.10
N LEU A 164 -5.45 1.17 -0.82
CA LEU A 164 -5.26 0.69 -2.19
C LEU A 164 -4.02 -0.19 -2.28
N ILE A 165 -4.18 -1.35 -2.89
CA ILE A 165 -3.07 -2.24 -3.24
C ILE A 165 -2.82 -2.11 -4.74
N MET A 166 -1.59 -1.76 -5.10
CA MET A 166 -1.19 -1.55 -6.49
C MET A 166 0.03 -2.38 -6.83
N PRO A 167 -0.13 -3.61 -7.35
CA PRO A 167 0.96 -4.32 -7.97
C PRO A 167 1.56 -3.49 -9.12
N THR A 168 2.87 -3.46 -9.25
CA THR A 168 3.59 -2.74 -10.30
C THR A 168 3.89 -3.61 -11.52
N MET A 169 3.73 -4.91 -11.35
CA MET A 169 3.86 -5.94 -12.38
C MET A 169 2.97 -7.13 -12.01
N PRO A 170 2.74 -8.09 -12.93
CA PRO A 170 1.96 -9.28 -12.61
C PRO A 170 2.48 -9.98 -11.34
N LEU A 171 1.60 -10.13 -10.36
CA LEU A 171 1.87 -10.77 -9.07
C LEU A 171 1.09 -12.08 -8.98
N VAL A 172 1.78 -13.18 -8.71
CA VAL A 172 1.12 -14.49 -8.51
C VAL A 172 0.50 -14.52 -7.13
N VAL A 173 -0.83 -14.70 -7.09
CA VAL A 173 -1.61 -14.79 -5.85
C VAL A 173 -2.71 -15.83 -6.06
N ASP A 174 -2.67 -16.92 -5.31
CA ASP A 174 -3.64 -18.01 -5.45
C ASP A 174 -4.99 -17.66 -4.80
N GLU A 175 -4.96 -17.09 -3.62
CA GLU A 175 -6.13 -16.78 -2.80
C GLU A 175 -6.10 -15.34 -2.29
N ILE A 176 -7.20 -14.61 -2.47
CA ILE A 176 -7.40 -13.25 -1.95
C ILE A 176 -8.58 -13.28 -0.98
N ILE A 177 -8.34 -12.82 0.25
CA ILE A 177 -9.35 -12.77 1.32
C ILE A 177 -9.38 -11.36 1.89
N SER A 178 -10.56 -10.79 2.11
CA SER A 178 -10.74 -9.48 2.76
C SER A 178 -12.07 -9.42 3.48
N ASP A 179 -12.05 -8.90 4.70
CA ASP A 179 -13.22 -8.80 5.58
C ASP A 179 -13.16 -7.50 6.40
N LYS A 180 -14.29 -6.79 6.49
CA LYS A 180 -14.49 -5.62 7.37
C LYS A 180 -13.48 -4.49 7.19
N ASN A 181 -13.17 -4.13 5.96
CA ASN A 181 -12.22 -3.07 5.68
C ASN A 181 -12.66 -2.15 4.52
N ASN A 182 -11.93 -1.06 4.31
CA ASN A 182 -12.10 -0.13 3.19
C ASN A 182 -10.99 -0.35 2.15
N LEU A 183 -10.97 -1.52 1.54
CA LEU A 183 -10.00 -1.89 0.51
C LEU A 183 -10.51 -1.49 -0.88
N SER A 184 -9.70 -0.78 -1.65
CA SER A 184 -9.91 -0.60 -3.07
C SER A 184 -9.39 -1.81 -3.85
N LEU A 185 -10.25 -2.42 -4.66
CA LEU A 185 -9.88 -3.58 -5.49
C LEU A 185 -9.11 -3.19 -6.76
N GLN A 186 -8.95 -1.89 -7.08
CA GLN A 186 -8.47 -1.40 -8.39
C GLN A 186 -7.17 -2.07 -8.87
N GLY A 187 -6.20 -2.29 -8.00
CA GLY A 187 -4.93 -2.91 -8.38
C GLY A 187 -4.98 -4.42 -8.60
N LEU A 188 -6.03 -5.10 -8.17
CA LEU A 188 -6.08 -6.56 -8.17
C LEU A 188 -6.12 -7.18 -9.58
N PHE A 189 -6.42 -6.40 -10.63
CA PHE A 189 -6.38 -6.87 -12.03
C PHE A 189 -4.99 -7.39 -12.45
N LEU A 190 -3.93 -6.99 -11.76
CA LEU A 190 -2.57 -7.49 -11.97
C LEU A 190 -2.25 -8.78 -11.20
N CYS A 191 -3.14 -9.24 -10.31
CA CYS A 191 -2.99 -10.53 -9.67
C CYS A 191 -3.26 -11.66 -10.67
N LYS A 192 -2.36 -12.64 -10.73
CA LYS A 192 -2.42 -13.76 -11.67
C LYS A 192 -2.47 -15.09 -10.93
N GLY A 193 -3.11 -16.08 -11.54
CA GLY A 193 -3.25 -17.41 -10.94
C GLY A 193 -4.32 -17.48 -9.85
N THR A 194 -4.99 -16.38 -9.55
CA THR A 194 -6.01 -16.34 -8.49
C THR A 194 -7.18 -17.24 -8.83
N TYR A 195 -7.44 -18.23 -7.97
CA TYR A 195 -8.56 -19.15 -8.11
C TYR A 195 -9.62 -18.94 -7.02
N LEU A 196 -9.31 -18.24 -5.93
CA LEU A 196 -10.24 -17.97 -4.84
C LEU A 196 -10.24 -16.48 -4.48
N VAL A 197 -11.43 -15.90 -4.43
CA VAL A 197 -11.66 -14.55 -3.89
C VAL A 197 -12.79 -14.61 -2.88
N LYS A 198 -12.52 -14.13 -1.65
CA LYS A 198 -13.52 -13.97 -0.57
C LYS A 198 -13.51 -12.55 -0.10
N LEU A 199 -14.63 -11.87 -0.25
CA LEU A 199 -14.84 -10.51 0.21
C LEU A 199 -16.08 -10.48 1.11
N ALA A 200 -15.96 -9.89 2.29
CA ALA A 200 -17.06 -9.82 3.24
C ALA A 200 -17.11 -8.49 3.98
N ASP A 201 -18.33 -8.07 4.39
CA ASP A 201 -18.59 -6.93 5.25
C ASP A 201 -17.86 -5.64 4.80
N MET A 202 -17.92 -5.32 3.51
CA MET A 202 -17.22 -4.17 2.92
C MET A 202 -18.04 -3.45 1.86
N SER A 203 -17.69 -2.21 1.55
CA SER A 203 -18.34 -1.43 0.49
C SER A 203 -17.54 -1.52 -0.80
N LEU A 204 -18.22 -1.78 -1.93
CA LEU A 204 -17.59 -1.92 -3.25
C LEU A 204 -18.26 -1.04 -4.31
N SER A 205 -17.45 -0.27 -5.02
CA SER A 205 -17.90 0.53 -6.17
C SER A 205 -17.72 -0.19 -7.51
N SER A 206 -16.94 -1.25 -7.56
CA SER A 206 -16.72 -2.02 -8.79
C SER A 206 -16.15 -3.41 -8.50
N LEU A 207 -16.56 -4.38 -9.29
CA LEU A 207 -15.98 -5.73 -9.35
C LEU A 207 -15.15 -5.96 -10.63
N ALA A 208 -15.01 -4.93 -11.48
CA ALA A 208 -14.25 -5.01 -12.72
C ALA A 208 -12.78 -5.48 -12.52
N PRO A 209 -12.07 -5.12 -11.44
CA PRO A 209 -10.70 -5.59 -11.24
C PRO A 209 -10.54 -7.11 -11.10
N ILE A 210 -11.60 -7.83 -10.75
CA ILE A 210 -11.57 -9.29 -10.59
C ILE A 210 -12.34 -10.04 -11.69
N GLN A 211 -12.92 -9.33 -12.67
CA GLN A 211 -13.78 -9.94 -13.68
C GLN A 211 -13.05 -10.91 -14.62
N ASP A 212 -11.77 -10.66 -14.91
CA ASP A 212 -10.95 -11.49 -15.80
C ASP A 212 -10.14 -12.58 -15.05
N MET A 213 -10.33 -12.72 -13.75
CA MET A 213 -9.70 -13.79 -12.97
C MET A 213 -10.36 -15.14 -13.25
N SER A 214 -9.54 -16.20 -13.41
CA SER A 214 -10.01 -17.56 -13.63
C SER A 214 -10.44 -18.25 -12.32
N LEU A 215 -11.45 -17.68 -11.64
CA LEU A 215 -11.87 -18.14 -10.32
C LEU A 215 -12.55 -19.50 -10.36
N SER A 216 -12.21 -20.37 -9.41
CA SER A 216 -12.96 -21.59 -9.05
C SER A 216 -13.86 -21.37 -7.82
N ASN A 217 -13.60 -20.31 -7.04
CA ASN A 217 -14.43 -19.95 -5.90
C ASN A 217 -14.50 -18.43 -5.75
N LEU A 218 -15.72 -17.89 -5.70
CA LEU A 218 -16.01 -16.48 -5.43
C LEU A 218 -17.04 -16.40 -4.30
N GLU A 219 -16.70 -15.75 -3.20
CA GLU A 219 -17.61 -15.49 -2.10
C GLU A 219 -17.72 -13.97 -1.89
N LEU A 220 -18.92 -13.41 -2.06
CA LEU A 220 -19.28 -12.02 -1.81
C LEU A 220 -20.38 -12.00 -0.75
N ARG A 221 -20.00 -11.67 0.49
CA ARG A 221 -20.91 -11.73 1.64
C ARG A 221 -21.09 -10.37 2.27
N ASN A 222 -22.33 -9.97 2.48
CA ASN A 222 -22.69 -8.70 3.12
C ASN A 222 -21.93 -7.52 2.48
N ILE A 223 -21.97 -7.46 1.15
CA ILE A 223 -21.32 -6.39 0.38
C ILE A 223 -22.31 -5.24 0.22
N ASP A 224 -21.88 -4.04 0.64
CA ASP A 224 -22.56 -2.77 0.38
C ASP A 224 -22.09 -2.23 -0.98
N TYR A 225 -22.90 -2.42 -2.02
CA TYR A 225 -22.60 -1.89 -3.34
C TYR A 225 -23.00 -0.41 -3.42
N THR A 226 -22.09 0.44 -3.89
CA THR A 226 -22.38 1.89 -4.07
C THR A 226 -23.50 2.15 -5.08
N GLU A 227 -23.70 1.22 -6.01
CA GLU A 227 -24.78 1.24 -7.00
C GLU A 227 -25.30 -0.19 -7.24
N ASP A 228 -26.61 -0.34 -7.41
CA ASP A 228 -27.25 -1.63 -7.68
C ASP A 228 -26.76 -2.30 -8.97
N THR A 229 -26.12 -1.55 -9.86
CA THR A 229 -25.57 -2.06 -11.12
C THR A 229 -24.30 -2.87 -10.94
N VAL A 230 -23.51 -2.65 -9.91
CA VAL A 230 -22.16 -3.22 -9.73
C VAL A 230 -22.18 -4.75 -9.85
N ILE A 231 -23.06 -5.43 -9.11
CA ILE A 231 -23.15 -6.89 -9.17
C ILE A 231 -23.73 -7.37 -10.51
N ASN A 232 -24.68 -6.63 -11.08
CA ASN A 232 -25.30 -6.98 -12.37
C ASN A 232 -24.29 -6.87 -13.50
N ASP A 233 -23.52 -5.78 -13.56
CA ASP A 233 -22.51 -5.55 -14.59
C ASP A 233 -21.43 -6.62 -14.55
N TYR A 234 -21.00 -7.02 -13.35
CA TYR A 234 -20.05 -8.12 -13.16
C TYR A 234 -20.61 -9.45 -13.69
N LEU A 235 -21.83 -9.82 -13.32
CA LEU A 235 -22.46 -11.07 -13.77
C LEU A 235 -22.69 -11.07 -15.28
N ILE A 236 -23.16 -9.95 -15.85
CA ILE A 236 -23.35 -9.78 -17.30
C ILE A 236 -22.02 -9.92 -18.03
N TYR A 237 -20.94 -9.32 -17.48
CA TYR A 237 -19.62 -9.47 -18.06
C TYR A 237 -19.18 -10.93 -18.09
N ILE A 238 -19.30 -11.64 -16.95
CA ILE A 238 -18.95 -13.06 -16.87
C ILE A 238 -19.77 -13.90 -17.85
N ALA A 239 -21.07 -13.68 -17.96
CA ALA A 239 -21.93 -14.41 -18.89
C ALA A 239 -21.51 -14.22 -20.35
N LYS A 240 -21.02 -13.03 -20.71
CA LYS A 240 -20.56 -12.73 -22.08
C LYS A 240 -19.15 -13.24 -22.40
N HIS A 241 -18.29 -13.45 -21.40
CA HIS A 241 -16.86 -13.77 -21.57
C HIS A 241 -16.46 -15.08 -20.86
N ASN A 242 -17.41 -15.97 -20.64
CA ASN A 242 -17.32 -17.11 -19.70
C ASN A 242 -16.32 -18.22 -20.06
N ASN A 243 -15.51 -18.09 -21.09
CA ASN A 243 -14.66 -19.18 -21.60
C ASN A 243 -13.61 -19.72 -20.60
N GLN A 244 -13.44 -19.12 -19.42
CA GLN A 244 -12.37 -19.46 -18.48
C GLN A 244 -12.84 -19.95 -17.10
N ARG A 245 -14.15 -19.88 -16.79
CA ARG A 245 -14.69 -20.20 -15.46
C ARG A 245 -15.59 -21.43 -15.47
N ARG A 246 -14.99 -22.57 -15.73
CA ARG A 246 -15.74 -23.84 -15.61
C ARG A 246 -15.76 -24.32 -14.15
N ASN A 247 -16.93 -24.73 -13.66
CA ASN A 247 -17.15 -25.23 -12.30
C ASN A 247 -16.82 -24.22 -11.17
N CYS A 248 -16.99 -22.93 -11.42
CA CYS A 248 -16.79 -21.92 -10.38
C CYS A 248 -17.97 -21.96 -9.38
N LYS A 249 -17.64 -22.11 -8.10
CA LYS A 249 -18.61 -21.93 -7.01
C LYS A 249 -18.73 -20.44 -6.71
N VAL A 250 -19.94 -19.89 -6.84
CA VAL A 250 -20.23 -18.48 -6.53
C VAL A 250 -21.23 -18.42 -5.38
N ILE A 251 -20.91 -17.64 -4.33
CA ILE A 251 -21.77 -17.35 -3.20
C ILE A 251 -22.03 -15.85 -3.18
N LEU A 252 -23.29 -15.46 -3.27
CA LEU A 252 -23.74 -14.07 -3.24
C LEU A 252 -24.85 -13.95 -2.18
N ASP A 253 -24.74 -12.98 -1.27
CA ASP A 253 -25.83 -12.67 -0.32
C ASP A 253 -26.77 -11.59 -0.88
N THR A 254 -26.29 -10.76 -1.83
CA THR A 254 -27.13 -9.76 -2.50
C THR A 254 -27.79 -10.38 -3.73
N GLN A 255 -29.11 -10.25 -3.81
CA GLN A 255 -29.86 -10.74 -4.97
C GLN A 255 -29.65 -9.80 -6.18
N PRO A 256 -29.13 -10.32 -7.32
CA PRO A 256 -29.04 -9.54 -8.55
C PRO A 256 -30.41 -9.15 -9.10
N SER A 257 -30.45 -8.12 -9.95
CA SER A 257 -31.70 -7.62 -10.53
C SER A 257 -32.33 -8.59 -11.54
N GLY A 258 -33.60 -8.44 -11.73
CA GLY A 258 -34.38 -9.18 -12.74
C GLY A 258 -34.96 -10.49 -12.26
N THR A 259 -35.38 -11.31 -13.20
CA THR A 259 -35.99 -12.65 -12.95
C THR A 259 -35.12 -13.72 -13.60
N TYR A 260 -34.95 -14.84 -12.90
CA TYR A 260 -34.24 -16.00 -13.44
C TYR A 260 -35.02 -16.64 -14.58
N LYS A 261 -34.58 -16.35 -15.80
CA LYS A 261 -35.19 -16.84 -17.05
C LYS A 261 -34.17 -16.80 -18.18
N GLU A 262 -34.42 -17.54 -19.25
CA GLU A 262 -33.65 -17.46 -20.49
C GLU A 262 -33.77 -16.05 -21.09
N PRO A 263 -32.66 -15.35 -21.38
CA PRO A 263 -32.71 -14.08 -22.08
C PRO A 263 -33.19 -14.24 -23.51
N LEU A 264 -33.68 -13.14 -24.09
CA LEU A 264 -33.98 -13.10 -25.52
C LEU A 264 -32.70 -13.27 -26.35
N LYS A 265 -32.85 -13.82 -27.56
CA LYS A 265 -31.75 -13.92 -28.53
C LYS A 265 -31.87 -12.85 -29.61
N ASP A 266 -30.76 -12.34 -30.05
CA ASP A 266 -30.70 -11.42 -31.20
C ASP A 266 -30.84 -12.18 -32.52
N SER A 267 -30.78 -11.44 -33.65
CA SER A 267 -30.89 -12.03 -35.00
C SER A 267 -29.76 -13.02 -35.35
N ASN A 268 -28.65 -12.98 -34.61
CA ASN A 268 -27.50 -13.86 -34.78
C ASN A 268 -27.54 -15.09 -33.84
N GLY A 269 -28.57 -15.17 -32.97
CA GLY A 269 -28.71 -16.22 -31.99
C GLY A 269 -27.97 -15.98 -30.68
N ASN A 270 -27.35 -14.83 -30.47
CA ASN A 270 -26.66 -14.51 -29.21
C ASN A 270 -27.64 -14.01 -28.15
N TYR A 271 -27.41 -14.34 -26.89
CA TYR A 271 -28.22 -13.84 -25.79
C TYR A 271 -28.08 -12.33 -25.59
N VAL A 272 -29.21 -11.65 -25.46
CA VAL A 272 -29.28 -10.23 -25.06
C VAL A 272 -29.51 -10.18 -23.56
N ILE A 273 -28.43 -10.16 -22.80
CA ILE A 273 -28.45 -10.20 -21.34
C ILE A 273 -28.56 -8.77 -20.80
N THR A 274 -29.61 -8.46 -20.05
CA THR A 274 -29.93 -7.12 -19.54
C THR A 274 -29.98 -7.05 -18.02
N THR A 275 -30.09 -8.19 -17.34
CA THR A 275 -30.20 -8.27 -15.87
C THR A 275 -29.23 -9.29 -15.29
N GLY A 276 -28.89 -9.14 -14.01
CA GLY A 276 -28.01 -10.10 -13.33
C GLY A 276 -28.59 -11.49 -13.23
N MET A 277 -29.92 -11.62 -13.06
CA MET A 277 -30.58 -12.92 -13.00
C MET A 277 -30.64 -13.65 -14.37
N GLU A 278 -30.75 -12.90 -15.48
CA GLU A 278 -30.55 -13.44 -16.83
C GLU A 278 -29.11 -13.89 -17.07
N ALA A 279 -28.14 -13.14 -16.56
CA ALA A 279 -26.71 -13.51 -16.60
C ALA A 279 -26.46 -14.83 -15.86
N ILE A 280 -27.04 -15.00 -14.66
CA ILE A 280 -26.94 -16.26 -13.90
C ILE A 280 -27.57 -17.43 -14.69
N TYR A 281 -28.69 -17.19 -15.37
CA TYR A 281 -29.29 -18.24 -16.22
C TYR A 281 -28.29 -18.73 -17.28
N VAL A 282 -27.67 -17.80 -18.01
CA VAL A 282 -26.67 -18.15 -19.04
C VAL A 282 -25.46 -18.85 -18.43
N ILE A 283 -24.89 -18.34 -17.35
CA ILE A 283 -23.71 -18.93 -16.66
C ILE A 283 -23.99 -20.37 -16.21
N THR A 284 -25.22 -20.69 -15.81
CA THR A 284 -25.58 -22.03 -15.27
C THR A 284 -26.02 -23.03 -16.33
N HIS A 285 -26.32 -22.58 -17.58
CA HIS A 285 -26.84 -23.44 -18.65
C HIS A 285 -25.90 -23.58 -19.85
N GLU A 286 -24.86 -22.77 -19.95
CA GLU A 286 -23.80 -22.86 -20.95
C GLU A 286 -22.45 -23.30 -20.31
#